data_db7538a67d3fe9cb45f9e27f86cfaa5b
#
_entry.id   db7538a67d3fe9cb45f9e27f86cfaa5b
#
_cell.length_a   1.000
_cell.length_b   1.000
_cell.length_c   1.000
_cell.angle_alpha   90.00
_cell.angle_beta   90.00
_cell.angle_gamma   90.00
#
_symmetry.space_group_name_H-M   'P 1'
#
loop_
_entity.id
_entity.type
_entity.pdbx_description
1 polymer ?
#
loop_
_entity_poly.entity_id
_entity_poly.type
_entity_poly.pdbx_seq_one_letter_code
_entity_poly.pdbx_strand_id
1 'polypeptide(L)'
;LYRSFMEPINKLNISMKEVYNGNLNAYVELKEHPRKNEIYDMMVYYNSMLKRINTHIIEGLKADRKKKELELEVLMSQINPHFLYNTLENIVWKSNEARRPDIGRMAASLGRMYRLSISGGQVIVPMEHEIEHLMAYVKIQKNRYGDSVEFELQTDMTQVHELYSLKILLQPIVENSFLYGTEGLERPMTVRLSIRKRDGWVWIRVIDNGCGMEKERLEQVRSQIKEGRKNTGEKALRSTGIGLHSAQMRIRLYFGIEDAVSIYSKKGMGTLVVVKIPVITKEDVDENGNLKEKQK
;
A
#
# COMPACT_ATOMS: atom_id res chain seq x y z
N LEU A 1 54.61 -8.70 -22.22
CA LEU A 1 53.81 -7.75 -23.02
C LEU A 1 52.34 -8.19 -23.10
N TYR A 2 52.03 -9.44 -23.51
CA TYR A 2 50.62 -9.89 -23.66
C TYR A 2 49.78 -9.80 -22.37
N ARG A 3 50.28 -10.29 -21.22
CA ARG A 3 49.57 -10.22 -19.93
C ARG A 3 49.45 -8.80 -19.37
N SER A 4 50.33 -7.90 -19.73
CA SER A 4 50.33 -6.53 -19.20
C SER A 4 49.42 -5.57 -19.97
N PHE A 5 49.08 -5.87 -21.23
CA PHE A 5 48.26 -4.98 -22.08
C PHE A 5 46.97 -5.62 -22.56
N MET A 6 47.01 -6.86 -23.07
CA MET A 6 45.85 -7.48 -23.69
C MET A 6 44.81 -7.98 -22.68
N GLU A 7 45.24 -8.51 -21.53
CA GLU A 7 44.30 -9.00 -20.50
C GLU A 7 43.44 -7.87 -19.91
N PRO A 8 43.97 -6.71 -19.49
CA PRO A 8 43.17 -5.58 -19.03
C PRO A 8 42.22 -5.01 -20.10
N ILE A 9 42.66 -4.91 -21.35
CA ILE A 9 41.82 -4.44 -22.47
C ILE A 9 40.64 -5.39 -22.69
N ASN A 10 40.88 -6.70 -22.66
CA ASN A 10 39.78 -7.68 -22.79
C ASN A 10 38.79 -7.58 -21.64
N LYS A 11 39.23 -7.39 -20.40
CA LYS A 11 38.32 -7.19 -19.24
C LYS A 11 37.48 -5.94 -19.41
N LEU A 12 38.08 -4.83 -19.83
CA LEU A 12 37.37 -3.59 -20.11
C LEU A 12 36.31 -3.81 -21.21
N ASN A 13 36.68 -4.48 -22.29
CA ASN A 13 35.77 -4.75 -23.41
C ASN A 13 34.56 -5.65 -22.98
N ILE A 14 34.81 -6.67 -22.16
CA ILE A 14 33.75 -7.54 -21.61
C ILE A 14 32.82 -6.70 -20.74
N SER A 15 33.32 -5.92 -19.80
CA SER A 15 32.50 -5.06 -18.93
C SER A 15 31.69 -4.04 -19.74
N MET A 16 32.30 -3.43 -20.78
CA MET A 16 31.58 -2.51 -21.69
C MET A 16 30.44 -3.20 -22.43
N LYS A 17 30.63 -4.45 -22.87
CA LYS A 17 29.51 -5.24 -23.49
C LYS A 17 28.41 -5.57 -22.50
N GLU A 18 28.74 -5.88 -21.25
CA GLU A 18 27.73 -6.10 -20.23
C GLU A 18 26.90 -4.85 -19.95
N VAL A 19 27.56 -3.68 -19.86
CA VAL A 19 26.85 -2.39 -19.72
C VAL A 19 25.96 -2.11 -20.93
N TYR A 20 26.45 -2.36 -22.15
CA TYR A 20 25.64 -2.24 -23.36
C TYR A 20 24.39 -3.13 -23.32
N ASN A 21 24.48 -4.31 -22.72
CA ASN A 21 23.37 -5.22 -22.51
C ASN A 21 22.50 -4.89 -21.27
N GLY A 22 22.75 -3.75 -20.61
CA GLY A 22 21.93 -3.24 -19.50
C GLY A 22 22.46 -3.57 -18.10
N ASN A 23 23.57 -4.27 -17.94
CA ASN A 23 24.18 -4.53 -16.63
C ASN A 23 25.05 -3.35 -16.18
N LEU A 24 24.44 -2.36 -15.54
CA LEU A 24 25.16 -1.17 -15.04
C LEU A 24 26.05 -1.42 -13.81
N ASN A 25 26.10 -2.65 -13.31
CA ASN A 25 27.00 -3.04 -12.20
C ASN A 25 28.27 -3.75 -12.68
N ALA A 26 28.54 -3.76 -13.98
CA ALA A 26 29.71 -4.38 -14.57
C ALA A 26 30.97 -3.52 -14.41
N TYR A 27 31.43 -3.35 -13.17
CA TYR A 27 32.67 -2.68 -12.86
C TYR A 27 33.89 -3.57 -13.22
N VAL A 28 34.98 -2.94 -13.70
CA VAL A 28 36.24 -3.64 -13.95
C VAL A 28 37.02 -3.73 -12.65
N GLU A 29 37.46 -4.93 -12.27
CA GLU A 29 38.27 -5.16 -11.10
C GLU A 29 39.67 -4.52 -11.29
N LEU A 30 40.01 -3.55 -10.45
CA LEU A 30 41.29 -2.87 -10.44
C LEU A 30 42.22 -3.67 -9.53
N LYS A 31 43.19 -4.43 -10.13
CA LYS A 31 44.26 -5.02 -9.35
C LYS A 31 45.31 -3.96 -9.06
N GLU A 32 45.86 -3.96 -7.86
CA GLU A 32 47.02 -3.14 -7.53
C GLU A 32 48.19 -3.53 -8.46
N HIS A 33 48.45 -2.69 -9.45
CA HIS A 33 49.58 -2.85 -10.33
C HIS A 33 50.71 -1.93 -9.87
N PRO A 34 51.96 -2.44 -9.76
CA PRO A 34 53.14 -1.64 -9.36
C PRO A 34 53.52 -0.56 -10.39
N ARG A 35 52.93 -0.59 -11.58
CA ARG A 35 53.09 0.46 -12.61
C ARG A 35 51.75 0.87 -13.14
N LYS A 36 51.29 2.07 -12.77
CA LYS A 36 50.18 2.74 -13.40
C LYS A 36 50.53 3.01 -14.86
N ASN A 37 49.62 2.64 -15.76
CA ASN A 37 49.73 2.91 -17.19
C ASN A 37 48.41 3.44 -17.69
N GLU A 38 48.37 3.92 -18.94
CA GLU A 38 47.19 4.54 -19.57
C GLU A 38 45.96 3.62 -19.54
N ILE A 39 46.15 2.29 -19.61
CA ILE A 39 45.05 1.31 -19.56
C ILE A 39 44.44 1.25 -18.16
N TYR A 40 45.26 1.33 -17.12
CA TYR A 40 44.79 1.40 -15.75
C TYR A 40 43.93 2.68 -15.53
N ASP A 41 44.42 3.80 -16.02
CA ASP A 41 43.67 5.06 -15.95
C ASP A 41 42.35 4.98 -16.72
N MET A 42 42.29 4.35 -17.89
CA MET A 42 41.06 4.08 -18.62
C MET A 42 40.06 3.23 -17.81
N MET A 43 40.51 2.18 -17.11
CA MET A 43 39.67 1.36 -16.25
C MET A 43 39.12 2.16 -15.05
N VAL A 44 39.91 3.03 -14.44
CA VAL A 44 39.50 3.94 -13.37
C VAL A 44 38.44 4.91 -13.86
N TYR A 45 38.66 5.56 -15.02
CA TYR A 45 37.71 6.49 -15.62
C TYR A 45 36.42 5.78 -16.02
N TYR A 46 36.49 4.58 -16.58
CA TYR A 46 35.34 3.78 -16.89
C TYR A 46 34.46 3.47 -15.65
N ASN A 47 35.09 2.97 -14.57
CA ASN A 47 34.42 2.70 -13.31
C ASN A 47 33.79 3.97 -12.71
N SER A 48 34.51 5.10 -12.78
CA SER A 48 34.02 6.39 -12.31
C SER A 48 32.82 6.88 -13.12
N MET A 49 32.84 6.68 -14.44
CA MET A 49 31.71 7.00 -15.32
C MET A 49 30.49 6.14 -14.98
N LEU A 50 30.66 4.83 -14.82
CA LEU A 50 29.55 3.94 -14.41
C LEU A 50 28.94 4.35 -13.06
N LYS A 51 29.78 4.68 -12.09
CA LYS A 51 29.33 5.15 -10.79
C LYS A 51 28.47 6.42 -10.93
N ARG A 52 28.91 7.37 -11.77
CA ARG A 52 28.14 8.61 -12.03
C ARG A 52 26.82 8.32 -12.72
N ILE A 53 26.80 7.44 -13.73
CA ILE A 53 25.58 7.04 -14.43
C ILE A 53 24.59 6.42 -13.44
N ASN A 54 25.03 5.46 -12.62
CA ASN A 54 24.19 4.83 -11.59
C ASN A 54 23.63 5.86 -10.60
N THR A 55 24.47 6.78 -10.13
CA THR A 55 24.02 7.85 -9.23
C THR A 55 22.94 8.71 -9.88
N HIS A 56 23.14 9.15 -11.12
CA HIS A 56 22.14 9.97 -11.82
C HIS A 56 20.82 9.22 -12.10
N ILE A 57 20.89 7.93 -12.41
CA ILE A 57 19.68 7.11 -12.57
C ILE A 57 18.90 7.04 -11.25
N ILE A 58 19.58 6.76 -10.14
CA ILE A 58 18.95 6.68 -8.81
C ILE A 58 18.35 8.04 -8.41
N GLU A 59 19.09 9.13 -8.62
CA GLU A 59 18.61 10.49 -8.35
C GLU A 59 17.40 10.85 -9.22
N GLY A 60 17.44 10.51 -10.52
CA GLY A 60 16.32 10.71 -11.44
C GLY A 60 15.06 9.96 -11.01
N LEU A 61 15.19 8.69 -10.61
CA LEU A 61 14.08 7.89 -10.10
C LEU A 61 13.51 8.45 -8.80
N LYS A 62 14.37 8.93 -7.89
CA LYS A 62 13.94 9.59 -6.65
C LYS A 62 13.18 10.89 -6.93
N ALA A 63 13.68 11.69 -7.88
CA ALA A 63 13.04 12.95 -8.28
C ALA A 63 11.67 12.71 -8.93
N ASP A 64 11.55 11.73 -9.83
CA ASP A 64 10.29 11.38 -10.49
C ASP A 64 9.26 10.86 -9.49
N ARG A 65 9.69 10.01 -8.56
CA ARG A 65 8.86 9.55 -7.45
C ARG A 65 8.36 10.73 -6.61
N LYS A 66 9.26 11.63 -6.21
CA LYS A 66 8.88 12.81 -5.41
C LYS A 66 7.93 13.73 -6.15
N LYS A 67 8.12 13.91 -7.47
CA LYS A 67 7.21 14.67 -8.31
C LYS A 67 5.81 14.06 -8.32
N LYS A 68 5.68 12.75 -8.50
CA LYS A 68 4.39 12.04 -8.46
C LYS A 68 3.71 12.14 -7.10
N GLU A 69 4.47 12.05 -6.01
CA GLU A 69 3.94 12.26 -4.66
C GLU A 69 3.35 13.66 -4.49
N LEU A 70 4.07 14.70 -4.94
CA LEU A 70 3.61 16.10 -4.89
C LEU A 70 2.39 16.33 -5.79
N GLU A 71 2.34 15.75 -6.99
CA GLU A 71 1.18 15.83 -7.87
C GLU A 71 -0.07 15.22 -7.22
N LEU A 72 0.07 14.09 -6.53
CA LEU A 72 -1.01 13.48 -5.75
C LEU A 72 -1.42 14.37 -4.57
N GLU A 73 -0.48 14.97 -3.85
CA GLU A 73 -0.76 15.86 -2.74
C GLU A 73 -1.53 17.10 -3.20
N VAL A 74 -1.14 17.71 -4.33
CA VAL A 74 -1.86 18.83 -4.95
C VAL A 74 -3.29 18.43 -5.35
N LEU A 75 -3.48 17.28 -5.97
CA LEU A 75 -4.81 16.79 -6.33
C LEU A 75 -5.69 16.55 -5.09
N MET A 76 -5.12 16.00 -4.01
CA MET A 76 -5.83 15.82 -2.75
C MET A 76 -6.15 17.14 -2.03
N SER A 77 -5.29 18.17 -2.18
CA SER A 77 -5.50 19.48 -1.58
C SER A 77 -6.60 20.32 -2.26
N GLN A 78 -6.95 19.99 -3.52
CA GLN A 78 -8.04 20.66 -4.24
C GLN A 78 -9.42 20.44 -3.59
N ILE A 79 -9.58 19.40 -2.79
CA ILE A 79 -10.75 19.24 -1.92
C ILE A 79 -10.41 19.98 -0.63
N ASN A 80 -10.93 21.21 -0.46
CA ASN A 80 -10.70 21.97 0.76
C ASN A 80 -11.22 21.21 2.00
N PRO A 81 -10.33 20.63 2.84
CA PRO A 81 -10.76 19.81 3.96
C PRO A 81 -11.62 20.60 4.95
N HIS A 82 -11.29 21.86 5.16
CA HIS A 82 -11.99 22.74 6.08
C HIS A 82 -13.43 23.02 5.60
N PHE A 83 -13.64 23.23 4.29
CA PHE A 83 -14.98 23.40 3.74
C PHE A 83 -15.85 22.17 3.95
N LEU A 84 -15.29 20.97 3.73
CA LEU A 84 -16.02 19.75 3.92
C LEU A 84 -16.38 19.49 5.39
N TYR A 85 -15.46 19.75 6.32
CA TYR A 85 -15.76 19.65 7.76
C TYR A 85 -16.87 20.58 8.17
N ASN A 86 -16.79 21.86 7.82
CA ASN A 86 -17.80 22.84 8.16
C ASN A 86 -19.16 22.47 7.57
N THR A 87 -19.19 21.93 6.35
CA THR A 87 -20.41 21.48 5.71
C THR A 87 -21.04 20.31 6.47
N LEU A 88 -20.24 19.31 6.87
CA LEU A 88 -20.71 18.16 7.64
C LEU A 88 -21.17 18.57 9.06
N GLU A 89 -20.48 19.47 9.73
CA GLU A 89 -20.89 20.03 11.02
C GLU A 89 -22.23 20.78 10.90
N ASN A 90 -22.42 21.57 9.84
CA ASN A 90 -23.70 22.22 9.56
C ASN A 90 -24.83 21.20 9.32
N ILE A 91 -24.55 20.08 8.64
CA ILE A 91 -25.54 18.99 8.45
C ILE A 91 -25.90 18.37 9.80
N VAL A 92 -24.93 18.13 10.69
CA VAL A 92 -25.17 17.62 12.04
C VAL A 92 -26.07 18.57 12.81
N TRP A 93 -25.79 19.88 12.78
CA TRP A 93 -26.56 20.87 13.50
C TRP A 93 -27.99 20.94 12.98
N LYS A 94 -28.20 21.06 11.66
CA LYS A 94 -29.54 21.08 11.03
C LYS A 94 -30.32 19.79 11.24
N SER A 95 -29.68 18.64 11.29
CA SER A 95 -30.35 17.37 11.57
C SER A 95 -30.85 17.27 12.99
N ASN A 96 -30.17 17.88 13.96
CA ASN A 96 -30.60 17.97 15.33
C ASN A 96 -31.84 18.91 15.45
N GLU A 97 -31.82 20.05 14.79
CA GLU A 97 -33.00 20.95 14.70
C GLU A 97 -34.21 20.23 14.08
N ALA A 98 -34.00 19.49 13.01
CA ALA A 98 -35.04 18.72 12.32
C ALA A 98 -35.45 17.44 13.08
N ARG A 99 -34.93 17.19 14.28
CA ARG A 99 -35.17 15.98 15.08
C ARG A 99 -34.86 14.67 14.33
N ARG A 100 -33.83 14.71 13.49
CA ARG A 100 -33.32 13.57 12.71
C ARG A 100 -31.90 13.19 13.16
N PRO A 101 -31.71 12.65 14.38
CA PRO A 101 -30.39 12.33 14.93
C PRO A 101 -29.72 11.20 14.16
N ASP A 102 -30.41 10.41 13.38
CA ASP A 102 -29.92 9.43 12.44
C ASP A 102 -29.01 10.08 11.37
N ILE A 103 -29.48 11.17 10.74
CA ILE A 103 -28.70 11.94 9.73
C ILE A 103 -27.51 12.61 10.39
N GLY A 104 -27.66 13.19 11.60
CA GLY A 104 -26.58 13.82 12.34
C GLY A 104 -25.44 12.84 12.67
N ARG A 105 -25.79 11.64 13.13
CA ARG A 105 -24.79 10.60 13.42
C ARG A 105 -24.03 10.16 12.16
N MET A 106 -24.72 10.08 11.02
CA MET A 106 -24.12 9.71 9.74
C MET A 106 -23.13 10.79 9.27
N ALA A 107 -23.53 12.08 9.31
CA ALA A 107 -22.68 13.21 8.96
C ALA A 107 -21.46 13.32 9.88
N ALA A 108 -21.63 13.14 11.19
CA ALA A 108 -20.53 13.14 12.16
C ALA A 108 -19.53 11.99 11.91
N SER A 109 -20.03 10.80 11.59
CA SER A 109 -19.15 9.65 11.27
C SER A 109 -18.38 9.88 9.97
N LEU A 110 -19.01 10.47 8.96
CA LEU A 110 -18.35 10.85 7.70
C LEU A 110 -17.28 11.93 7.93
N GLY A 111 -17.57 12.95 8.75
CA GLY A 111 -16.59 13.97 9.12
C GLY A 111 -15.37 13.40 9.85
N ARG A 112 -15.58 12.46 10.78
CA ARG A 112 -14.49 11.77 11.48
C ARG A 112 -13.65 10.92 10.53
N MET A 113 -14.28 10.12 9.67
CA MET A 113 -13.60 9.30 8.67
C MET A 113 -12.73 10.17 7.74
N TYR A 114 -13.29 11.27 7.25
CA TYR A 114 -12.57 12.18 6.35
C TYR A 114 -11.41 12.90 7.05
N ARG A 115 -11.58 13.33 8.32
CA ARG A 115 -10.50 13.94 9.12
C ARG A 115 -9.31 13.00 9.27
N LEU A 116 -9.56 11.75 9.62
CA LEU A 116 -8.52 10.71 9.76
C LEU A 116 -7.84 10.40 8.43
N SER A 117 -8.58 10.51 7.30
CA SER A 117 -8.01 10.28 5.97
C SER A 117 -7.04 11.36 5.53
N ILE A 118 -7.25 12.64 5.91
CA ILE A 118 -6.47 13.78 5.39
C ILE A 118 -5.38 14.22 6.37
N SER A 119 -5.43 13.80 7.65
CA SER A 119 -4.48 14.25 8.66
C SER A 119 -3.01 14.04 8.25
N GLY A 120 -2.30 15.15 8.00
CA GLY A 120 -0.86 15.32 8.18
C GLY A 120 0.10 14.67 7.18
N GLY A 121 -0.31 14.20 6.00
CA GLY A 121 0.66 13.66 5.02
C GLY A 121 1.38 12.36 5.45
N GLN A 122 1.19 11.88 6.67
CA GLN A 122 1.81 10.67 7.19
C GLN A 122 1.36 9.44 6.42
N VAL A 123 2.32 8.60 6.04
CA VAL A 123 2.08 7.34 5.33
C VAL A 123 1.94 6.18 6.30
N ILE A 124 2.72 6.18 7.36
CA ILE A 124 2.68 5.19 8.44
C ILE A 124 2.02 5.83 9.66
N VAL A 125 1.00 5.16 10.16
CA VAL A 125 0.19 5.64 11.29
C VAL A 125 0.07 4.55 12.36
N PRO A 126 -0.23 4.90 13.64
CA PRO A 126 -0.59 3.91 14.63
C PRO A 126 -1.74 3.02 14.14
N MET A 127 -1.65 1.73 14.39
CA MET A 127 -2.70 0.76 14.02
C MET A 127 -4.06 1.10 14.64
N GLU A 128 -4.05 1.76 15.79
CA GLU A 128 -5.26 2.26 16.44
C GLU A 128 -6.00 3.30 15.60
N HIS A 129 -5.26 4.20 14.94
CA HIS A 129 -5.85 5.19 14.03
C HIS A 129 -6.51 4.51 12.83
N GLU A 130 -5.92 3.43 12.31
CA GLU A 130 -6.53 2.61 11.25
C GLU A 130 -7.83 1.95 11.73
N ILE A 131 -7.83 1.40 12.95
CA ILE A 131 -9.03 0.80 13.55
C ILE A 131 -10.10 1.89 13.80
N GLU A 132 -9.73 3.04 14.33
CA GLU A 132 -10.67 4.16 14.57
C GLU A 132 -11.30 4.63 13.25
N HIS A 133 -10.49 4.79 12.21
CA HIS A 133 -10.93 5.16 10.87
C HIS A 133 -11.91 4.11 10.31
N LEU A 134 -11.57 2.83 10.42
CA LEU A 134 -12.42 1.73 10.02
C LEU A 134 -13.74 1.70 10.80
N MET A 135 -13.71 1.90 12.12
CA MET A 135 -14.92 1.90 12.94
C MET A 135 -15.87 3.05 12.59
N ALA A 136 -15.32 4.22 12.19
CA ALA A 136 -16.15 5.31 11.66
C ALA A 136 -16.86 4.89 10.35
N TYR A 137 -16.14 4.22 9.43
CA TYR A 137 -16.71 3.65 8.21
C TYR A 137 -17.79 2.58 8.51
N VAL A 138 -17.49 1.62 9.39
CA VAL A 138 -18.43 0.56 9.78
C VAL A 138 -19.72 1.16 10.34
N LYS A 139 -19.63 2.23 11.15
CA LYS A 139 -20.79 2.91 11.69
C LYS A 139 -21.68 3.52 10.60
N ILE A 140 -21.09 4.08 9.56
CA ILE A 140 -21.84 4.58 8.38
C ILE A 140 -22.53 3.42 7.67
N GLN A 141 -21.84 2.30 7.44
CA GLN A 141 -22.40 1.14 6.77
C GLN A 141 -23.52 0.47 7.58
N LYS A 142 -23.35 0.37 8.91
CA LYS A 142 -24.44 -0.12 9.79
C LYS A 142 -25.72 0.74 9.69
N ASN A 143 -25.59 2.05 9.57
CA ASN A 143 -26.76 2.91 9.35
C ASN A 143 -27.43 2.65 7.98
N ARG A 144 -26.67 2.24 6.97
CA ARG A 144 -27.18 1.94 5.62
C ARG A 144 -27.82 0.55 5.51
N TYR A 145 -27.19 -0.46 6.10
CA TYR A 145 -27.61 -1.87 5.98
C TYR A 145 -28.47 -2.36 7.16
N GLY A 146 -28.56 -1.57 8.25
CA GLY A 146 -29.31 -1.94 9.46
C GLY A 146 -28.79 -3.24 10.06
N ASP A 147 -29.74 -4.10 10.46
CA ASP A 147 -29.46 -5.40 11.07
C ASP A 147 -29.03 -6.48 10.07
N SER A 148 -28.96 -6.13 8.77
CA SER A 148 -28.53 -7.09 7.74
C SER A 148 -27.02 -7.34 7.76
N VAL A 149 -26.22 -6.53 8.47
CA VAL A 149 -24.77 -6.69 8.57
C VAL A 149 -24.27 -6.48 10.00
N GLU A 150 -23.53 -7.46 10.49
CA GLU A 150 -22.79 -7.40 11.74
C GLU A 150 -21.28 -7.25 11.48
N PHE A 151 -20.60 -6.50 12.34
CA PHE A 151 -19.15 -6.35 12.31
C PHE A 151 -18.57 -6.69 13.67
N GLU A 152 -17.58 -7.58 13.66
CA GLU A 152 -16.85 -8.02 14.85
C GLU A 152 -15.35 -7.69 14.71
N LEU A 153 -14.81 -7.00 15.71
CA LEU A 153 -13.38 -6.78 15.85
C LEU A 153 -12.80 -7.79 16.86
N GLN A 154 -11.97 -8.71 16.38
CA GLN A 154 -11.32 -9.73 17.21
C GLN A 154 -9.81 -9.47 17.26
N THR A 155 -9.39 -8.60 18.13
CA THR A 155 -7.97 -8.27 18.32
C THR A 155 -7.63 -8.03 19.78
N ASP A 156 -6.41 -8.33 20.14
CA ASP A 156 -5.85 -7.94 21.42
C ASP A 156 -5.37 -6.49 21.34
N MET A 157 -6.11 -5.56 21.92
CA MET A 157 -5.79 -4.14 21.88
C MET A 157 -4.46 -3.82 22.55
N THR A 158 -3.99 -4.61 23.50
CA THR A 158 -2.69 -4.40 24.15
C THR A 158 -1.53 -4.58 23.16
N GLN A 159 -1.67 -5.51 22.22
CA GLN A 159 -0.68 -5.71 21.14
C GLN A 159 -0.80 -4.65 20.05
N VAL A 160 -2.01 -4.15 19.80
CA VAL A 160 -2.27 -3.16 18.74
C VAL A 160 -1.67 -1.79 19.04
N HIS A 161 -1.67 -1.35 20.31
CA HIS A 161 -1.11 -0.06 20.75
C HIS A 161 0.34 0.17 20.32
N GLU A 162 1.13 -0.90 20.21
CA GLU A 162 2.54 -0.82 19.81
C GLU A 162 2.75 -0.89 18.29
N LEU A 163 1.71 -1.21 17.53
CA LEU A 163 1.81 -1.46 16.09
C LEU A 163 1.52 -0.23 15.27
N TYR A 164 2.23 -0.13 14.16
CA TYR A 164 2.02 0.85 13.11
C TYR A 164 1.67 0.16 11.78
N SER A 165 0.95 0.86 10.93
CA SER A 165 0.47 0.36 9.64
C SER A 165 0.51 1.44 8.57
N LEU A 166 0.38 1.05 7.31
CA LEU A 166 0.07 1.98 6.23
C LEU A 166 -1.31 2.59 6.47
N LYS A 167 -1.39 3.91 6.35
CA LYS A 167 -2.64 4.67 6.45
C LYS A 167 -3.67 4.20 5.42
N ILE A 168 -4.92 4.05 5.82
CA ILE A 168 -6.03 3.57 4.98
C ILE A 168 -5.72 2.18 4.36
N LEU A 169 -5.22 1.26 5.20
CA LEU A 169 -5.00 -0.13 4.79
C LEU A 169 -6.21 -1.01 5.09
N LEU A 170 -6.83 -0.86 6.28
CA LEU A 170 -7.91 -1.73 6.73
C LEU A 170 -9.23 -1.48 6.01
N GLN A 171 -9.57 -0.22 5.75
CA GLN A 171 -10.87 0.16 5.17
C GLN A 171 -11.15 -0.51 3.82
N PRO A 172 -10.26 -0.47 2.79
CA PRO A 172 -10.56 -1.05 1.49
C PRO A 172 -10.79 -2.57 1.53
N ILE A 173 -10.18 -3.25 2.52
CA ILE A 173 -10.32 -4.69 2.69
C ILE A 173 -11.72 -5.03 3.23
N VAL A 174 -12.14 -4.31 4.27
CA VAL A 174 -13.46 -4.48 4.91
C VAL A 174 -14.57 -3.97 4.00
N GLU A 175 -14.33 -2.88 3.26
CA GLU A 175 -15.29 -2.32 2.30
C GLU A 175 -15.72 -3.34 1.24
N ASN A 176 -14.80 -4.17 0.76
CA ASN A 176 -15.14 -5.23 -0.21
C ASN A 176 -16.18 -6.21 0.35
N SER A 177 -16.09 -6.58 1.62
CA SER A 177 -17.08 -7.46 2.25
C SER A 177 -18.47 -6.81 2.33
N PHE A 178 -18.55 -5.52 2.69
CA PHE A 178 -19.83 -4.80 2.72
C PHE A 178 -20.47 -4.63 1.34
N LEU A 179 -19.65 -4.33 0.31
CA LEU A 179 -20.16 -4.04 -1.03
C LEU A 179 -20.61 -5.29 -1.79
N TYR A 180 -19.89 -6.40 -1.60
CA TYR A 180 -20.10 -7.61 -2.42
C TYR A 180 -20.61 -8.79 -1.63
N GLY A 181 -20.36 -8.83 -0.33
CA GLY A 181 -20.77 -9.94 0.51
C GLY A 181 -22.28 -10.03 0.74
N THR A 182 -22.99 -8.90 0.65
CA THR A 182 -24.44 -8.81 0.90
C THR A 182 -25.31 -9.16 -0.30
N GLU A 183 -24.74 -9.28 -1.51
CA GLU A 183 -25.52 -9.54 -2.73
C GLU A 183 -26.27 -10.87 -2.67
N GLY A 184 -27.62 -10.82 -2.74
CA GLY A 184 -28.47 -12.01 -2.77
C GLY A 184 -28.54 -12.80 -1.46
N LEU A 185 -28.14 -12.22 -0.33
CA LEU A 185 -28.26 -12.87 0.97
C LEU A 185 -29.62 -12.58 1.61
N GLU A 186 -30.31 -13.65 2.02
CA GLU A 186 -31.56 -13.57 2.80
C GLU A 186 -31.32 -13.60 4.32
N ARG A 187 -30.07 -13.76 4.76
CA ARG A 187 -29.65 -13.81 6.17
C ARG A 187 -28.69 -12.68 6.49
N PRO A 188 -28.58 -12.26 7.76
CA PRO A 188 -27.57 -11.31 8.17
C PRO A 188 -26.17 -11.77 7.81
N MET A 189 -25.33 -10.86 7.32
CA MET A 189 -23.93 -11.09 7.04
C MET A 189 -23.07 -10.65 8.23
N THR A 190 -22.13 -11.46 8.63
CA THR A 190 -21.14 -11.11 9.64
C THR A 190 -19.78 -10.89 8.96
N VAL A 191 -19.18 -9.73 9.22
CA VAL A 191 -17.81 -9.41 8.82
C VAL A 191 -16.92 -9.39 10.07
N ARG A 192 -15.89 -10.20 10.09
CA ARG A 192 -14.97 -10.33 11.22
C ARG A 192 -13.57 -9.89 10.82
N LEU A 193 -13.03 -8.90 11.52
CA LEU A 193 -11.64 -8.47 11.41
C LEU A 193 -10.83 -9.00 12.58
N SER A 194 -9.71 -9.65 12.30
CA SER A 194 -8.72 -10.01 13.31
C SER A 194 -7.32 -9.50 12.95
N ILE A 195 -6.60 -8.97 13.94
CA ILE A 195 -5.24 -8.46 13.81
C ILE A 195 -4.40 -9.20 14.86
N ARG A 196 -3.31 -9.85 14.42
CA ARG A 196 -2.43 -10.63 15.29
C ARG A 196 -0.97 -10.42 14.93
N LYS A 197 -0.13 -10.17 15.92
CA LYS A 197 1.33 -10.16 15.80
C LYS A 197 1.85 -11.58 16.01
N ARG A 198 2.60 -12.10 15.05
CA ARG A 198 3.23 -13.41 15.13
C ARG A 198 4.49 -13.47 14.26
N ASP A 199 5.60 -14.00 14.80
CA ASP A 199 6.85 -14.30 14.08
C ASP A 199 7.39 -13.12 13.26
N GLY A 200 7.39 -11.90 13.85
CA GLY A 200 7.87 -10.67 13.19
C GLY A 200 6.89 -10.08 12.16
N TRP A 201 5.69 -10.63 12.05
CA TRP A 201 4.66 -10.19 11.13
C TRP A 201 3.37 -9.79 11.84
N VAL A 202 2.66 -8.84 11.24
CA VAL A 202 1.27 -8.52 11.57
C VAL A 202 0.37 -9.19 10.53
N TRP A 203 -0.49 -10.07 11.00
CA TRP A 203 -1.49 -10.78 10.22
C TRP A 203 -2.84 -10.11 10.40
N ILE A 204 -3.39 -9.59 9.32
CA ILE A 204 -4.70 -8.96 9.25
C ILE A 204 -5.60 -9.91 8.46
N ARG A 205 -6.70 -10.36 9.06
CA ARG A 205 -7.65 -11.27 8.43
C ARG A 205 -9.04 -10.66 8.47
N VAL A 206 -9.68 -10.58 7.32
CA VAL A 206 -11.09 -10.19 7.19
C VAL A 206 -11.83 -11.40 6.63
N ILE A 207 -12.80 -11.88 7.39
CA ILE A 207 -13.65 -13.01 7.04
C ILE A 207 -15.08 -12.51 6.98
N ASP A 208 -15.78 -12.77 5.89
CA ASP A 208 -17.21 -12.61 5.81
C ASP A 208 -17.89 -13.96 5.51
N ASN A 209 -19.14 -14.08 5.94
CA ASN A 209 -20.01 -15.19 5.59
C ASN A 209 -20.96 -14.81 4.43
N GLY A 210 -20.53 -13.93 3.55
CA GLY A 210 -21.28 -13.38 2.42
C GLY A 210 -21.58 -14.40 1.32
N CYS A 211 -21.98 -13.89 0.14
CA CYS A 211 -22.31 -14.73 -1.02
C CYS A 211 -21.12 -15.51 -1.58
N GLY A 212 -19.88 -15.08 -1.29
CA GLY A 212 -18.66 -15.68 -1.84
C GLY A 212 -18.54 -15.52 -3.36
N MET A 213 -17.58 -16.21 -3.95
CA MET A 213 -17.25 -16.12 -5.38
C MET A 213 -17.17 -17.49 -6.02
N GLU A 214 -17.58 -17.58 -7.30
CA GLU A 214 -17.26 -18.69 -8.17
C GLU A 214 -15.76 -18.72 -8.46
N LYS A 215 -15.26 -19.91 -8.82
CA LYS A 215 -13.83 -20.15 -9.04
C LYS A 215 -13.23 -19.21 -10.10
N GLU A 216 -13.91 -19.02 -11.20
CA GLU A 216 -13.49 -18.16 -12.32
C GLU A 216 -13.37 -16.71 -11.87
N ARG A 217 -14.32 -16.23 -11.07
CA ARG A 217 -14.31 -14.87 -10.52
C ARG A 217 -13.17 -14.69 -9.53
N LEU A 218 -12.94 -15.67 -8.67
CA LEU A 218 -11.84 -15.66 -7.70
C LEU A 218 -10.47 -15.55 -8.39
N GLU A 219 -10.25 -16.30 -9.45
CA GLU A 219 -9.00 -16.24 -10.23
C GLU A 219 -8.83 -14.88 -10.92
N GLN A 220 -9.90 -14.28 -11.45
CA GLN A 220 -9.85 -12.92 -11.99
C GLN A 220 -9.44 -11.90 -10.92
N VAL A 221 -10.03 -11.99 -9.71
CA VAL A 221 -9.69 -11.08 -8.60
C VAL A 221 -8.24 -11.28 -8.17
N ARG A 222 -7.75 -12.51 -8.09
CA ARG A 222 -6.34 -12.80 -7.77
C ARG A 222 -5.37 -12.21 -8.79
N SER A 223 -5.67 -12.34 -10.10
CA SER A 223 -4.88 -11.71 -11.15
C SER A 223 -4.90 -10.18 -11.04
N GLN A 224 -6.08 -9.60 -10.76
CA GLN A 224 -6.20 -8.15 -10.57
C GLN A 224 -5.42 -7.63 -9.35
N ILE A 225 -5.34 -8.40 -8.27
CA ILE A 225 -4.53 -8.02 -7.09
C ILE A 225 -3.04 -7.96 -7.47
N LYS A 226 -2.56 -8.90 -8.28
CA LYS A 226 -1.14 -8.99 -8.67
C LYS A 226 -0.76 -8.00 -9.78
N GLU A 227 -1.52 -7.96 -10.86
CA GLU A 227 -1.14 -7.29 -12.12
C GLU A 227 -1.84 -5.93 -12.33
N GLY A 228 -2.85 -5.62 -11.53
CA GLY A 228 -3.73 -4.48 -11.79
C GLY A 228 -4.70 -4.74 -12.95
N ARG A 229 -5.46 -3.71 -13.28
CA ARG A 229 -6.46 -3.79 -14.36
C ARG A 229 -5.76 -3.72 -15.71
N LYS A 230 -5.80 -4.76 -16.53
CA LYS A 230 -5.53 -4.64 -17.97
C LYS A 230 -6.68 -3.81 -18.56
N ASN A 231 -6.35 -2.73 -19.27
CA ASN A 231 -7.30 -1.87 -19.99
C ASN A 231 -8.04 -2.67 -21.08
N THR A 232 -9.04 -3.43 -20.70
CA THR A 232 -10.02 -3.98 -21.63
C THR A 232 -11.25 -3.08 -21.50
N GLY A 233 -11.60 -2.41 -22.60
CA GLY A 233 -12.67 -1.40 -22.72
C GLY A 233 -14.09 -1.89 -22.48
N GLU A 234 -14.30 -2.81 -21.57
CA GLU A 234 -15.62 -3.24 -21.13
C GLU A 234 -16.13 -2.38 -19.99
N LYS A 235 -17.36 -1.91 -20.16
CA LYS A 235 -18.16 -1.13 -19.22
C LYS A 235 -17.90 -1.58 -17.79
N ALA A 236 -17.59 -0.60 -16.94
CA ALA A 236 -17.33 -0.71 -15.52
C ALA A 236 -18.29 -1.66 -14.77
N LEU A 237 -18.05 -2.94 -14.83
CA LEU A 237 -18.56 -3.87 -13.85
C LEU A 237 -17.83 -3.54 -12.54
N ARG A 238 -18.64 -3.11 -11.56
CA ARG A 238 -18.35 -2.74 -10.17
C ARG A 238 -16.96 -3.17 -9.71
N SER A 239 -16.20 -2.24 -9.21
CA SER A 239 -14.75 -2.19 -8.96
C SER A 239 -14.17 -3.23 -7.98
N THR A 240 -14.58 -4.49 -8.07
CA THR A 240 -14.04 -5.58 -7.24
C THR A 240 -12.54 -5.75 -7.50
N GLY A 241 -11.72 -5.60 -6.48
CA GLY A 241 -10.27 -5.82 -6.58
C GLY A 241 -9.42 -4.54 -6.65
N ILE A 242 -9.95 -3.36 -6.96
CA ILE A 242 -9.16 -2.11 -6.98
C ILE A 242 -8.61 -1.79 -5.59
N GLY A 243 -9.40 -1.93 -4.55
CA GLY A 243 -8.97 -1.67 -3.17
C GLY A 243 -7.87 -2.63 -2.71
N LEU A 244 -8.01 -3.92 -3.00
CA LEU A 244 -7.02 -4.95 -2.66
C LEU A 244 -5.75 -4.81 -3.49
N HIS A 245 -5.86 -4.47 -4.79
CA HIS A 245 -4.71 -4.16 -5.63
C HIS A 245 -3.95 -2.94 -5.09
N SER A 246 -4.66 -1.86 -4.75
CA SER A 246 -4.05 -0.67 -4.14
C SER A 246 -3.33 -0.99 -2.84
N ALA A 247 -3.93 -1.81 -1.97
CA ALA A 247 -3.29 -2.29 -0.74
C ALA A 247 -2.01 -3.10 -1.05
N GLN A 248 -2.07 -4.06 -1.99
CA GLN A 248 -0.91 -4.84 -2.43
C GLN A 248 0.21 -3.95 -2.99
N MET A 249 -0.12 -3.00 -3.88
CA MET A 249 0.86 -2.11 -4.49
C MET A 249 1.53 -1.20 -3.46
N ARG A 250 0.77 -0.70 -2.49
CA ARG A 250 1.32 0.13 -1.41
C ARG A 250 2.22 -0.69 -0.49
N ILE A 251 1.82 -1.90 -0.11
CA ILE A 251 2.66 -2.80 0.71
C ILE A 251 3.96 -3.14 -0.03
N ARG A 252 3.88 -3.44 -1.33
CA ARG A 252 5.05 -3.66 -2.17
C ARG A 252 5.96 -2.44 -2.23
N LEU A 253 5.40 -1.24 -2.40
CA LEU A 253 6.15 0.01 -2.51
C LEU A 253 6.91 0.34 -1.22
N TYR A 254 6.26 0.17 -0.06
CA TYR A 254 6.84 0.58 1.22
C TYR A 254 7.64 -0.51 1.92
N PHE A 255 7.29 -1.78 1.72
CA PHE A 255 7.90 -2.90 2.43
C PHE A 255 8.61 -3.90 1.53
N GLY A 256 8.51 -3.77 0.20
CA GLY A 256 9.14 -4.69 -0.76
C GLY A 256 8.50 -6.09 -0.83
N ILE A 257 7.25 -6.24 -0.36
CA ILE A 257 6.58 -7.55 -0.27
C ILE A 257 5.70 -7.77 -1.50
N GLU A 258 6.03 -8.75 -2.32
CA GLU A 258 5.35 -9.04 -3.57
C GLU A 258 3.97 -9.70 -3.39
N ASP A 259 3.80 -10.58 -2.42
CA ASP A 259 2.58 -11.36 -2.18
C ASP A 259 2.06 -11.14 -0.75
N ALA A 260 1.76 -9.86 -0.42
CA ALA A 260 1.26 -9.47 0.90
C ALA A 260 -0.23 -9.73 1.08
N VAL A 261 -1.02 -9.71 -0.01
CA VAL A 261 -2.48 -9.85 0.00
C VAL A 261 -2.88 -11.18 -0.63
N SER A 262 -3.61 -11.99 0.13
CA SER A 262 -4.18 -13.26 -0.32
C SER A 262 -5.69 -13.28 -0.14
N ILE A 263 -6.42 -13.86 -1.11
CA ILE A 263 -7.87 -13.98 -1.07
C ILE A 263 -8.32 -15.42 -1.30
N TYR A 264 -9.25 -15.87 -0.49
CA TYR A 264 -9.90 -17.17 -0.55
C TYR A 264 -11.40 -16.98 -0.49
N SER A 265 -12.14 -17.62 -1.38
CA SER A 265 -13.59 -17.51 -1.42
C SER A 265 -14.22 -18.76 -2.02
N LYS A 266 -15.43 -19.05 -1.62
CA LYS A 266 -16.26 -20.09 -2.21
C LYS A 266 -17.70 -19.60 -2.22
N LYS A 267 -18.40 -19.77 -3.34
CA LYS A 267 -19.80 -19.38 -3.49
C LYS A 267 -20.66 -19.98 -2.40
N GLY A 268 -21.51 -19.15 -1.78
CA GLY A 268 -22.39 -19.51 -0.69
C GLY A 268 -21.72 -19.65 0.69
N MET A 269 -20.39 -19.57 0.78
CA MET A 269 -19.65 -19.72 2.04
C MET A 269 -19.04 -18.44 2.57
N GLY A 270 -18.80 -17.44 1.69
CA GLY A 270 -18.16 -16.17 2.04
C GLY A 270 -16.75 -16.01 1.51
N THR A 271 -16.03 -15.01 2.05
CA THR A 271 -14.68 -14.64 1.61
C THR A 271 -13.75 -14.45 2.80
N LEU A 272 -12.50 -14.88 2.65
CA LEU A 272 -11.39 -14.60 3.54
C LEU A 272 -10.33 -13.81 2.79
N VAL A 273 -10.02 -12.61 3.28
CA VAL A 273 -8.84 -11.83 2.85
C VAL A 273 -7.80 -11.86 3.95
N VAL A 274 -6.57 -12.17 3.59
CA VAL A 274 -5.41 -12.18 4.49
C VAL A 274 -4.40 -11.18 3.99
N VAL A 275 -3.98 -10.26 4.87
CA VAL A 275 -2.90 -9.31 4.59
C VAL A 275 -1.79 -9.52 5.60
N LYS A 276 -0.56 -9.54 5.10
CA LYS A 276 0.66 -9.72 5.89
C LYS A 276 1.56 -8.52 5.71
N ILE A 277 1.88 -7.83 6.81
CA ILE A 277 2.83 -6.71 6.83
C ILE A 277 3.89 -6.96 7.91
N PRO A 278 5.09 -6.38 7.80
CA PRO A 278 6.09 -6.50 8.87
C PRO A 278 5.60 -5.81 10.14
N VAL A 279 6.11 -6.25 11.28
CA VAL A 279 5.91 -5.53 12.55
C VAL A 279 6.64 -4.21 12.45
N ILE A 280 5.92 -3.12 12.63
CA ILE A 280 6.42 -1.75 12.68
C ILE A 280 6.01 -1.19 14.03
N THR A 281 6.98 -0.60 14.74
CA THR A 281 6.80 0.06 16.03
C THR A 281 7.08 1.55 15.89
N LYS A 282 6.85 2.30 16.97
CA LYS A 282 7.17 3.73 17.03
C LYS A 282 8.64 4.04 16.73
N GLU A 283 9.54 3.13 17.07
CA GLU A 283 10.99 3.29 16.87
C GLU A 283 11.38 3.24 15.38
N ASP A 284 10.61 2.51 14.56
CA ASP A 284 10.84 2.37 13.12
C ASP A 284 10.32 3.55 12.30
N VAL A 285 9.61 4.51 12.92
CA VAL A 285 8.93 5.62 12.25
C VAL A 285 9.57 6.95 12.65
N ASP A 286 9.76 7.85 11.68
CA ASP A 286 10.24 9.22 11.91
C ASP A 286 9.10 10.16 12.35
N GLU A 287 9.45 11.43 12.69
CA GLU A 287 8.48 12.46 13.11
C GLU A 287 7.45 12.80 12.01
N ASN A 288 7.77 12.54 10.75
CA ASN A 288 6.91 12.77 9.59
C ASN A 288 6.03 11.56 9.23
N GLY A 289 6.13 10.46 9.98
CA GLY A 289 5.37 9.24 9.72
C GLY A 289 5.91 8.42 8.54
N ASN A 290 7.21 8.49 8.24
CA ASN A 290 7.87 7.64 7.27
C ASN A 290 8.71 6.58 7.97
N LEU A 291 8.98 5.47 7.27
CA LEU A 291 9.93 4.48 7.78
C LEU A 291 11.34 5.06 7.81
N LYS A 292 12.01 4.94 8.93
CA LYS A 292 13.44 5.23 9.04
C LYS A 292 14.21 4.29 8.11
N GLU A 293 15.16 4.83 7.33
CA GLU A 293 16.07 3.99 6.56
C GLU A 293 16.86 3.11 7.54
N LYS A 294 16.65 1.80 7.50
CA LYS A 294 17.51 0.88 8.26
C LYS A 294 18.91 1.01 7.65
N GLN A 295 19.84 1.54 8.43
CA GLN A 295 21.27 1.44 8.10
C GLN A 295 21.58 -0.04 7.86
N LYS A 296 21.91 -0.38 6.62
CA LYS A 296 22.40 -1.70 6.22
C LYS A 296 23.83 -1.87 6.64
#